data_f4803e86e379ec9e95a8185977a2cda1
#
_entry.id   f4803e86e379ec9e95a8185977a2cda1
#
_cell.length_a   1.000
_cell.length_b   1.000
_cell.length_c   1.000
_cell.angle_alpha   90.00
_cell.angle_beta   90.00
_cell.angle_gamma   90.00
#
_symmetry.space_group_name_H-M   'P 1'
#
loop_
_entity.id
_entity.type
_entity.pdbx_description
1 polymer ?
#
loop_
_entity_poly.entity_id
_entity_poly.type
_entity_poly.pdbx_seq_one_letter_code
_entity_poly.pdbx_strand_id
1 'polypeptide(L)'
;MSETEVFTISIPTDEDGQVLLKCPVCNDLFKVDGTVFGDDSVFEIHCPSCGIVSDSYITDDVLKLGMQMSENYANDLIEKKFKKLEKATKNSFLKSSYKSNYKRHSEQPIKLSVENMTLVEYPCCKRPSKVKPLLRLCGSYCPYCGEKYYGIE
;
A
#
# COMPACT_ATOMS: atom_id res chain seq x y z
N MET A 1 16.51 -3.77 -24.67
CA MET A 1 16.28 -2.78 -23.58
C MET A 1 14.90 -3.06 -22.99
N SER A 2 14.86 -3.53 -21.76
CA SER A 2 13.61 -3.64 -21.01
C SER A 2 13.25 -2.25 -20.52
N GLU A 3 12.23 -1.63 -21.10
CA GLU A 3 11.61 -0.45 -20.51
C GLU A 3 10.97 -0.88 -19.19
N THR A 4 11.60 -0.48 -18.09
CA THR A 4 11.02 -0.67 -16.77
C THR A 4 10.01 0.43 -16.57
N GLU A 5 8.73 0.14 -16.75
CA GLU A 5 7.68 1.07 -16.37
C GLU A 5 7.45 1.02 -14.87
N VAL A 6 7.42 2.19 -14.26
CA VAL A 6 7.20 2.36 -12.81
C VAL A 6 5.76 2.84 -12.60
N PHE A 7 5.01 2.10 -11.80
CA PHE A 7 3.68 2.50 -11.36
C PHE A 7 3.78 3.19 -10.01
N THR A 8 3.16 4.35 -9.91
CA THR A 8 3.07 5.08 -8.64
C THR A 8 1.66 4.99 -8.09
N ILE A 9 1.54 4.51 -6.86
CA ILE A 9 0.28 4.48 -6.12
C ILE A 9 0.37 5.53 -5.02
N SER A 10 -0.52 6.51 -5.04
CA SER A 10 -0.64 7.49 -3.96
C SER A 10 -1.52 6.92 -2.85
N ILE A 11 -0.96 6.76 -1.66
CA ILE A 11 -1.70 6.34 -0.48
C ILE A 11 -2.25 7.60 0.20
N PRO A 12 -3.58 7.73 0.34
CA PRO A 12 -4.16 8.91 0.97
C PRO A 12 -3.89 8.93 2.48
N THR A 13 -3.71 10.12 3.02
CA THR A 13 -3.69 10.37 4.46
C THR A 13 -5.09 10.75 4.96
N ASP A 14 -5.35 10.53 6.24
CA ASP A 14 -6.55 11.05 6.88
C ASP A 14 -6.44 12.56 7.19
N GLU A 15 -7.46 13.11 7.86
CA GLU A 15 -7.52 14.54 8.21
C GLU A 15 -6.37 15.00 9.12
N ASP A 16 -5.78 14.06 9.88
CA ASP A 16 -4.64 14.33 10.77
C ASP A 16 -3.29 14.04 10.08
N GLY A 17 -3.28 13.77 8.78
CA GLY A 17 -2.06 13.44 8.03
C GLY A 17 -1.52 12.04 8.28
N GLN A 18 -2.34 11.15 8.86
CA GLN A 18 -1.94 9.78 9.19
C GLN A 18 -2.19 8.81 8.05
N VAL A 19 -1.24 7.92 7.80
CA VAL A 19 -1.30 6.86 6.79
C VAL A 19 -1.70 5.54 7.43
N LEU A 20 -2.69 4.85 6.84
CA LEU A 20 -3.14 3.54 7.30
C LEU A 20 -2.15 2.45 6.88
N LEU A 21 -1.74 1.65 7.85
CA LEU A 21 -0.84 0.51 7.68
C LEU A 21 -1.48 -0.77 8.22
N LYS A 22 -1.09 -1.90 7.66
CA LYS A 22 -1.48 -3.24 8.13
C LYS A 22 -0.24 -4.05 8.45
N CYS A 23 -0.18 -4.58 9.66
CA CYS A 23 0.90 -5.48 10.04
C CYS A 23 0.74 -6.84 9.35
N PRO A 24 1.75 -7.35 8.61
CA PRO A 24 1.65 -8.65 7.95
C PRO A 24 1.74 -9.83 8.93
N VAL A 25 2.21 -9.60 10.15
CA VAL A 25 2.41 -10.65 11.16
C VAL A 25 1.15 -10.87 12.01
N CYS A 26 0.61 -9.81 12.62
CA CYS A 26 -0.58 -9.91 13.47
C CYS A 26 -1.87 -9.45 12.78
N ASN A 27 -1.80 -8.94 11.54
CA ASN A 27 -2.90 -8.39 10.76
C ASN A 27 -3.60 -7.17 11.38
N ASP A 28 -3.03 -6.58 12.42
CA ASP A 28 -3.58 -5.37 13.02
C ASP A 28 -3.36 -4.15 12.13
N LEU A 29 -4.36 -3.27 12.16
CA LEU A 29 -4.32 -1.98 11.48
C LEU A 29 -3.90 -0.90 12.47
N PHE A 30 -3.07 0.03 12.00
CA PHE A 30 -2.65 1.20 12.75
C PHE A 30 -2.32 2.34 11.78
N LYS A 31 -2.20 3.55 12.28
CA LYS A 31 -1.83 4.69 11.45
C LYS A 31 -0.59 5.38 12.02
N VAL A 32 0.25 5.83 11.14
CA VAL A 32 1.46 6.61 11.46
C VAL A 32 1.44 7.94 10.71
N ASP A 33 2.19 8.90 11.22
CA ASP A 33 2.37 10.18 10.54
C ASP A 33 2.99 9.96 9.16
N GLY A 34 2.35 10.48 8.12
CA GLY A 34 2.81 10.34 6.73
C GLY A 34 4.18 10.96 6.46
N THR A 35 4.62 11.92 7.27
CA THR A 35 5.95 12.54 7.14
C THR A 35 7.10 11.59 7.45
N VAL A 36 6.82 10.49 8.16
CA VAL A 36 7.81 9.46 8.52
C VAL A 36 8.46 8.80 7.31
N PHE A 37 7.72 8.65 6.20
CA PHE A 37 8.25 8.00 5.01
C PHE A 37 9.31 8.80 4.25
N GLY A 38 9.54 10.05 4.63
CA GLY A 38 10.61 10.90 4.09
C GLY A 38 11.60 11.39 5.14
N ASP A 39 11.53 10.84 6.36
CA ASP A 39 12.34 11.27 7.50
C ASP A 39 13.46 10.26 7.78
N ASP A 40 14.70 10.66 7.51
CA ASP A 40 15.90 9.84 7.73
C ASP A 40 16.14 9.48 9.22
N SER A 41 15.40 10.08 10.15
CA SER A 41 15.49 9.75 11.58
C SER A 41 14.69 8.51 11.98
N VAL A 42 13.80 8.02 11.12
CA VAL A 42 13.00 6.82 11.34
C VAL A 42 13.45 5.73 10.38
N PHE A 43 14.26 4.81 10.88
CA PHE A 43 14.83 3.74 10.07
C PHE A 43 13.86 2.58 9.83
N GLU A 44 13.01 2.30 10.79
CA GLU A 44 12.11 1.15 10.79
C GLU A 44 10.77 1.52 11.41
N ILE A 45 9.70 0.90 10.94
CA ILE A 45 8.37 1.03 11.54
C ILE A 45 8.07 -0.24 12.31
N HIS A 46 7.66 -0.08 13.57
CA HIS A 46 7.25 -1.16 14.46
C HIS A 46 5.74 -1.26 14.55
N CYS A 47 5.21 -2.47 14.57
CA CYS A 47 3.79 -2.66 14.80
C CYS A 47 3.42 -2.33 16.25
N PRO A 48 2.44 -1.44 16.50
CA PRO A 48 2.04 -1.10 17.87
C PRO A 48 1.50 -2.27 18.69
N SER A 49 0.97 -3.30 18.02
CA SER A 49 0.38 -4.47 18.67
C SER A 49 1.40 -5.54 19.01
N CYS A 50 2.25 -5.92 18.07
CA CYS A 50 3.20 -7.03 18.26
C CYS A 50 4.66 -6.59 18.38
N GLY A 51 4.99 -5.32 18.11
CA GLY A 51 6.34 -4.76 18.20
C GLY A 51 7.29 -5.19 17.09
N ILE A 52 6.84 -6.02 16.15
CA ILE A 52 7.69 -6.56 15.09
C ILE A 52 7.85 -5.53 13.97
N VAL A 53 9.05 -5.47 13.41
CA VAL A 53 9.37 -4.72 12.20
C VAL A 53 9.10 -5.58 10.97
N SER A 54 8.59 -4.97 9.92
CA SER A 54 8.39 -5.62 8.63
C SER A 54 8.81 -4.70 7.49
N ASP A 55 9.24 -5.29 6.40
CA ASP A 55 9.61 -4.56 5.18
C ASP A 55 8.40 -3.95 4.46
N SER A 56 7.19 -4.40 4.77
CA SER A 56 5.99 -3.93 4.12
C SER A 56 4.78 -3.95 5.06
N TYR A 57 4.09 -2.83 5.10
CA TYR A 57 2.83 -2.64 5.85
C TYR A 57 1.67 -2.29 4.93
N ILE A 58 1.71 -2.79 3.70
CA ILE A 58 0.72 -2.50 2.66
C ILE A 58 -0.65 -3.08 3.07
N THR A 59 -1.69 -2.26 2.97
CA THR A 59 -3.07 -2.71 3.18
C THR A 59 -3.57 -3.52 1.99
N ASP A 60 -4.60 -4.33 2.21
CA ASP A 60 -5.17 -5.19 1.16
C ASP A 60 -5.72 -4.38 -0.03
N ASP A 61 -6.23 -3.18 0.24
CA ASP A 61 -6.75 -2.27 -0.81
C ASP A 61 -5.64 -1.76 -1.72
N VAL A 62 -4.49 -1.39 -1.14
CA VAL A 62 -3.31 -0.95 -1.91
C VAL A 62 -2.76 -2.09 -2.74
N LEU A 63 -2.65 -3.29 -2.16
CA LEU A 63 -2.19 -4.48 -2.86
C LEU A 63 -3.11 -4.82 -4.04
N LYS A 64 -4.42 -4.81 -3.80
CA LYS A 64 -5.42 -5.08 -4.83
C LYS A 64 -5.37 -4.06 -5.97
N LEU A 65 -5.23 -2.78 -5.65
CA LEU A 65 -5.08 -1.73 -6.66
C LEU A 65 -3.83 -1.96 -7.51
N GLY A 66 -2.69 -2.24 -6.88
CA GLY A 66 -1.44 -2.54 -7.57
C GLY A 66 -1.54 -3.72 -8.52
N MET A 67 -2.21 -4.81 -8.10
CA MET A 67 -2.47 -5.97 -8.95
C MET A 67 -3.35 -5.61 -10.15
N GLN A 68 -4.44 -4.87 -9.94
CA GLN A 68 -5.34 -4.44 -11.01
C GLN A 68 -4.63 -3.55 -12.04
N MET A 69 -3.81 -2.60 -11.59
CA MET A 69 -3.00 -1.75 -12.46
C MET A 69 -2.01 -2.58 -13.28
N SER A 70 -1.31 -3.52 -12.66
CA SER A 70 -0.34 -4.39 -13.32
C SER A 70 -0.99 -5.29 -14.37
N GLU A 71 -2.14 -5.89 -14.08
CA GLU A 71 -2.90 -6.72 -15.00
C GLU A 71 -3.43 -5.93 -16.19
N ASN A 72 -4.00 -4.74 -15.94
CA ASN A 72 -4.46 -3.85 -17.00
C ASN A 72 -3.31 -3.47 -17.95
N TYR A 73 -2.17 -3.11 -17.38
CA TYR A 73 -0.99 -2.76 -18.16
C TYR A 73 -0.44 -3.92 -19.00
N ALA A 74 -0.31 -5.10 -18.41
CA ALA A 74 0.15 -6.29 -19.13
C ALA A 74 -0.74 -6.61 -20.32
N ASN A 75 -2.07 -6.50 -20.16
CA ASN A 75 -3.01 -6.73 -21.24
C ASN A 75 -2.94 -5.64 -22.31
N ASP A 76 -2.78 -4.37 -21.94
CA ASP A 76 -2.57 -3.26 -22.88
C ASP A 76 -1.30 -3.47 -23.73
N LEU A 77 -0.21 -3.98 -23.12
CA LEU A 77 1.03 -4.33 -23.83
C LEU A 77 0.81 -5.47 -24.85
N ILE A 78 0.11 -6.52 -24.41
CA ILE A 78 -0.22 -7.66 -25.25
C ILE A 78 -1.05 -7.20 -26.47
N GLU A 79 -2.10 -6.42 -26.24
CA GLU A 79 -2.91 -5.87 -27.32
C GLU A 79 -2.09 -5.01 -28.30
N LYS A 80 -1.24 -4.13 -27.80
CA LYS A 80 -0.37 -3.28 -28.64
C LYS A 80 0.55 -4.13 -29.52
N LYS A 81 1.15 -5.18 -28.96
CA LYS A 81 2.04 -6.10 -29.70
C LYS A 81 1.27 -6.88 -30.78
N PHE A 82 0.10 -7.42 -30.44
CA PHE A 82 -0.70 -8.14 -31.40
C PHE A 82 -1.26 -7.25 -32.51
N LYS A 83 -1.71 -6.03 -32.19
CA LYS A 83 -2.12 -5.05 -33.22
C LYS A 83 -0.99 -4.66 -34.17
N LYS A 84 0.27 -4.56 -33.67
CA LYS A 84 1.45 -4.37 -34.51
C LYS A 84 1.68 -5.57 -35.44
N LEU A 85 1.54 -6.78 -34.91
CA LEU A 85 1.70 -8.02 -35.68
C LEU A 85 0.63 -8.14 -36.76
N GLU A 86 -0.64 -7.87 -36.46
CA GLU A 86 -1.72 -7.83 -37.44
C GLU A 86 -1.45 -6.85 -38.56
N LYS A 87 -0.97 -5.64 -38.26
CA LYS A 87 -0.60 -4.65 -39.27
C LYS A 87 0.56 -5.13 -40.14
N ALA A 88 1.55 -5.78 -39.55
CA ALA A 88 2.71 -6.31 -40.28
C ALA A 88 2.35 -7.48 -41.19
N THR A 89 1.37 -8.31 -40.78
CA THR A 89 0.96 -9.50 -41.53
C THR A 89 -0.20 -9.27 -42.49
N LYS A 90 -0.77 -8.06 -42.52
CA LYS A 90 -1.96 -7.72 -43.33
C LYS A 90 -1.76 -7.97 -44.83
N ASN A 91 -0.53 -7.84 -45.34
CA ASN A 91 -0.14 -8.06 -46.73
C ASN A 91 0.64 -9.39 -46.92
N SER A 92 0.73 -10.23 -45.90
CA SER A 92 1.44 -11.50 -45.94
C SER A 92 0.49 -12.65 -46.17
N PHE A 93 1.06 -13.79 -46.63
CA PHE A 93 0.35 -15.04 -46.82
C PHE A 93 -0.28 -15.58 -45.51
N LEU A 94 0.31 -15.24 -44.38
CA LEU A 94 -0.19 -15.55 -43.03
C LEU A 94 -0.95 -14.36 -42.46
N LYS A 95 -2.28 -14.43 -42.46
CA LYS A 95 -3.14 -13.46 -41.78
C LYS A 95 -3.32 -13.87 -40.33
N SER A 96 -2.90 -13.01 -39.42
CA SER A 96 -3.11 -13.15 -37.99
C SER A 96 -4.25 -12.22 -37.55
N SER A 97 -5.20 -12.75 -36.78
CA SER A 97 -6.28 -11.97 -36.17
C SER A 97 -6.32 -12.25 -34.68
N TYR A 98 -6.24 -11.19 -33.88
CA TYR A 98 -6.29 -11.28 -32.43
C TYR A 98 -7.54 -10.58 -31.88
N LYS A 99 -8.32 -11.31 -31.10
CA LYS A 99 -9.43 -10.75 -30.31
C LYS A 99 -9.14 -10.97 -28.85
N SER A 100 -8.99 -9.89 -28.09
CA SER A 100 -8.89 -9.97 -26.64
C SER A 100 -10.26 -10.15 -26.02
N ASN A 101 -10.39 -11.14 -25.14
CA ASN A 101 -11.56 -11.32 -24.26
C ASN A 101 -11.34 -10.68 -22.88
N TYR A 102 -10.22 -10.00 -22.70
CA TYR A 102 -9.89 -9.36 -21.45
C TYR A 102 -10.81 -8.16 -21.19
N LYS A 103 -11.41 -8.15 -20.02
CA LYS A 103 -12.15 -6.99 -19.52
C LYS A 103 -11.25 -6.21 -18.56
N ARG A 104 -10.97 -4.96 -18.90
CA ARG A 104 -10.17 -4.09 -18.05
C ARG A 104 -10.78 -4.00 -16.64
N HIS A 105 -9.96 -4.24 -15.63
CA HIS A 105 -10.39 -4.10 -14.25
C HIS A 105 -10.60 -2.63 -13.92
N SER A 106 -11.71 -2.34 -13.22
CA SER A 106 -11.93 -1.03 -12.64
C SER A 106 -10.95 -0.83 -11.48
N GLU A 107 -10.06 0.13 -11.62
CA GLU A 107 -9.13 0.52 -10.57
C GLU A 107 -9.91 1.20 -9.44
N GLN A 108 -10.07 0.50 -8.33
CA GLN A 108 -10.82 1.01 -7.19
C GLN A 108 -9.91 1.91 -6.34
N PRO A 109 -10.42 3.07 -5.88
CA PRO A 109 -9.66 3.92 -4.99
C PRO A 109 -9.38 3.21 -3.66
N ILE A 110 -8.25 3.54 -3.05
CA ILE A 110 -7.89 3.08 -1.72
C ILE A 110 -8.91 3.64 -0.72
N LYS A 111 -9.54 2.76 0.05
CA LYS A 111 -10.49 3.17 1.08
C LYS A 111 -9.73 3.54 2.35
N LEU A 112 -10.00 4.73 2.86
CA LEU A 112 -9.65 5.07 4.23
C LEU A 112 -10.56 4.25 5.16
N SER A 113 -9.99 3.26 5.83
CA SER A 113 -10.73 2.50 6.82
C SER A 113 -11.14 3.43 7.96
N VAL A 114 -12.44 3.53 8.21
CA VAL A 114 -13.01 4.30 9.33
C VAL A 114 -13.12 3.35 10.53
N GLU A 115 -11.99 2.82 11.00
CA GLU A 115 -11.98 2.09 12.26
C GLU A 115 -11.88 3.09 13.43
N ASN A 116 -12.50 2.74 14.56
CA ASN A 116 -12.36 3.48 15.82
C ASN A 116 -10.91 3.35 16.33
N MET A 117 -10.05 4.22 15.83
CA MET A 117 -8.67 4.34 16.30
C MET A 117 -8.54 5.56 17.20
N THR A 118 -7.75 5.42 18.24
CA THR A 118 -7.44 6.52 19.16
C THR A 118 -6.08 7.09 18.80
N LEU A 119 -6.01 8.42 18.71
CA LEU A 119 -4.76 9.13 18.56
C LEU A 119 -4.00 9.05 19.89
N VAL A 120 -2.76 8.62 19.84
CA VAL A 120 -1.84 8.55 20.99
C VAL A 120 -0.52 9.21 20.63
N GLU A 121 0.10 9.88 21.58
CA GLU A 121 1.45 10.43 21.45
C GLU A 121 2.40 9.62 22.31
N TYR A 122 3.45 9.07 21.70
CA TYR A 122 4.44 8.29 22.42
C TYR A 122 5.50 9.19 23.05
N PRO A 123 5.78 9.05 24.36
CA PRO A 123 6.69 9.94 25.08
C PRO A 123 8.13 9.93 24.53
N CYS A 124 8.57 8.80 23.97
CA CYS A 124 9.91 8.61 23.41
C CYS A 124 10.18 9.47 22.18
N CYS A 125 9.27 9.40 21.19
CA CYS A 125 9.44 10.05 19.89
C CYS A 125 8.62 11.34 19.75
N LYS A 126 7.69 11.59 20.66
CA LYS A 126 6.75 12.73 20.62
C LYS A 126 6.03 12.90 19.29
N ARG A 127 5.69 11.77 18.68
CA ARG A 127 4.98 11.71 17.41
C ARG A 127 3.64 11.02 17.58
N PRO A 128 2.59 11.54 16.94
CA PRO A 128 1.26 10.96 17.01
C PRO A 128 1.17 9.68 16.18
N SER A 129 0.37 8.74 16.66
CA SER A 129 -0.03 7.54 15.93
C SER A 129 -1.46 7.17 16.31
N LYS A 130 -2.20 6.58 15.39
CA LYS A 130 -3.56 6.07 15.69
C LYS A 130 -3.51 4.57 15.87
N VAL A 131 -3.94 4.12 17.03
CA VAL A 131 -3.96 2.70 17.42
C VAL A 131 -5.35 2.29 17.91
N LYS A 132 -5.61 1.00 17.98
CA LYS A 132 -6.84 0.49 18.58
C LYS A 132 -6.94 0.93 20.04
N PRO A 133 -8.13 1.34 20.52
CA PRO A 133 -8.30 1.83 21.90
C PRO A 133 -7.80 0.87 22.99
N LEU A 134 -7.89 -0.45 22.74
CA LEU A 134 -7.41 -1.46 23.66
C LEU A 134 -5.90 -1.39 23.89
N LEU A 135 -5.12 -1.08 22.87
CA LEU A 135 -3.66 -0.97 22.96
C LEU A 135 -3.21 0.19 23.86
N ARG A 136 -4.03 1.23 23.94
CA ARG A 136 -3.78 2.35 24.86
C ARG A 136 -3.76 1.87 26.32
N LEU A 137 -4.61 0.91 26.68
CA LEU A 137 -4.75 0.39 28.05
C LEU A 137 -3.82 -0.78 28.33
N CYS A 138 -3.76 -1.76 27.41
CA CYS A 138 -3.02 -3.02 27.60
C CYS A 138 -1.52 -2.90 27.31
N GLY A 139 -1.10 -1.80 26.76
CA GLY A 139 0.28 -1.57 26.32
C GLY A 139 0.43 -1.62 24.79
N SER A 140 1.26 -0.74 24.30
CA SER A 140 1.51 -0.54 22.87
C SER A 140 2.99 -0.26 22.61
N TYR A 141 3.49 -0.70 21.48
CA TYR A 141 4.83 -0.37 21.03
C TYR A 141 4.81 0.93 20.22
N CYS A 142 5.79 1.78 20.45
CA CYS A 142 5.97 2.98 19.64
C CYS A 142 6.30 2.59 18.19
N PRO A 143 5.54 3.05 17.20
CA PRO A 143 5.82 2.70 15.80
C PRO A 143 7.17 3.21 15.29
N TYR A 144 7.72 4.23 15.93
CA TYR A 144 8.92 4.94 15.46
C TYR A 144 10.23 4.43 16.07
N CYS A 145 10.20 3.80 17.23
CA CYS A 145 11.40 3.27 17.91
C CYS A 145 11.21 1.90 18.57
N GLY A 146 9.99 1.36 18.59
CA GLY A 146 9.69 0.04 19.15
C GLY A 146 9.64 -0.04 20.67
N GLU A 147 9.77 1.07 21.39
CA GLU A 147 9.69 1.07 22.85
C GLU A 147 8.25 0.82 23.31
N LYS A 148 8.08 -0.01 24.34
CA LYS A 148 6.76 -0.41 24.83
C LYS A 148 6.29 0.47 25.98
N TYR A 149 5.07 0.97 25.87
CA TYR A 149 4.41 1.80 26.86
C TYR A 149 3.08 1.22 27.30
N TYR A 150 2.72 1.49 28.54
CA TYR A 150 1.44 1.13 29.16
C TYR A 150 0.73 2.42 29.57
N GLY A 151 -0.61 2.46 29.39
CA GLY A 151 -1.41 3.60 29.82
C GLY A 151 -1.05 4.92 29.14
N ILE A 152 -0.91 4.89 27.81
CA ILE A 152 -0.60 6.11 27.02
C ILE A 152 -1.84 6.99 26.95
N GLU A 153 -1.72 8.26 27.31
CA GLU A 153 -2.78 9.26 27.20
C GLU A 153 -2.84 9.92 25.82
#